data_9fbd8729b6df787a2e31a200dd04dc93
#
_entry.id   9fbd8729b6df787a2e31a200dd04dc93
#
_cell.length_a   1.000
_cell.length_b   1.000
_cell.length_c   1.000
_cell.angle_alpha   90.00
_cell.angle_beta   90.00
_cell.angle_gamma   90.00
#
_symmetry.space_group_name_H-M   'P 1'
#
loop_
_entity.id
_entity.type
_entity.pdbx_description
1 polymer ?
#
loop_
_entity_poly.entity_id
_entity_poly.type
_entity_poly.pdbx_seq_one_letter_code
_entity_poly.pdbx_strand_id
1 'polypeptide(L)'
;MISAGDFRNGVTFEMDGNVMQVVEFQHVKPGKGAAFVRTKMKNVITGAVTETSFNPTAKFENATVDRRSMEYSYEDSGLYYFMDPETYELEPVDTSVLSDNFKFVKENMVCTVLSYKGKVFSVEPPFFVELQVTETDPGFAGNTATNTTKPATLETGAEIKVPLFIEPGEMVKIDTRTGEYLSRA
;
A
#
# COMPACT_ATOMS: atom_id res chain seq x y z
N MET A 1 -21.77 14.09 6.74
CA MET A 1 -21.62 13.51 8.11
C MET A 1 -22.00 12.04 8.11
N ILE A 2 -21.27 11.22 8.87
CA ILE A 2 -21.56 9.82 9.10
C ILE A 2 -21.69 9.58 10.61
N SER A 3 -22.64 8.74 11.03
CA SER A 3 -22.70 8.35 12.45
C SER A 3 -21.89 7.07 12.69
N ALA A 4 -21.37 6.91 13.92
CA ALA A 4 -20.62 5.73 14.29
C ALA A 4 -21.44 4.44 14.12
N GLY A 5 -22.76 4.52 14.27
CA GLY A 5 -23.67 3.40 14.02
C GLY A 5 -23.70 2.93 12.57
N ASP A 6 -23.26 3.76 11.63
CA ASP A 6 -23.21 3.47 10.20
C ASP A 6 -21.81 3.06 9.70
N PHE A 7 -20.85 2.93 10.59
CA PHE A 7 -19.49 2.54 10.20
C PHE A 7 -19.46 1.19 9.48
N ARG A 8 -18.62 1.14 8.44
CA ARG A 8 -18.28 -0.08 7.70
C ARG A 8 -16.77 -0.07 7.45
N ASN A 9 -16.19 -1.21 7.26
CA ASN A 9 -14.77 -1.33 6.94
C ASN A 9 -14.46 -0.54 5.67
N GLY A 10 -13.37 0.25 5.71
CA GLY A 10 -12.94 1.11 4.62
C GLY A 10 -13.53 2.52 4.61
N VAL A 11 -14.55 2.80 5.42
CA VAL A 11 -15.11 4.16 5.55
C VAL A 11 -14.06 5.10 6.11
N THR A 12 -13.95 6.30 5.52
CA THR A 12 -13.04 7.36 5.98
C THR A 12 -13.84 8.54 6.56
N PHE A 13 -13.36 9.06 7.68
CA PHE A 13 -13.97 10.17 8.39
C PHE A 13 -12.92 11.06 9.06
N GLU A 14 -13.30 12.30 9.37
CA GLU A 14 -12.43 13.22 10.11
C GLU A 14 -12.64 13.09 11.63
N MET A 15 -11.54 13.02 12.35
CA MET A 15 -11.53 13.05 13.81
C MET A 15 -10.29 13.80 14.30
N ASP A 16 -10.49 14.87 15.10
CA ASP A 16 -9.42 15.68 15.67
C ASP A 16 -8.39 16.19 14.64
N GLY A 17 -8.87 16.59 13.46
CA GLY A 17 -8.04 17.07 12.37
C GLY A 17 -7.29 15.97 11.59
N ASN A 18 -7.56 14.71 11.88
CA ASN A 18 -6.98 13.56 11.22
C ASN A 18 -7.99 12.84 10.33
N VAL A 19 -7.50 12.20 9.30
CA VAL A 19 -8.31 11.29 8.46
C VAL A 19 -8.15 9.88 8.98
N MET A 20 -9.25 9.31 9.46
CA MET A 20 -9.31 7.97 10.00
C MET A 20 -10.05 7.05 9.03
N GLN A 21 -9.56 5.83 8.88
CA GLN A 21 -10.24 4.77 8.14
C GLN A 21 -10.64 3.65 9.08
N VAL A 22 -11.89 3.22 8.99
CA VAL A 22 -12.39 2.07 9.76
C VAL A 22 -11.74 0.79 9.23
N VAL A 23 -11.00 0.11 10.10
CA VAL A 23 -10.38 -1.19 9.80
C VAL A 23 -11.29 -2.32 10.25
N GLU A 24 -11.86 -2.17 11.44
CA GLU A 24 -12.76 -3.15 12.03
C GLU A 24 -13.74 -2.44 12.96
N PHE A 25 -14.97 -2.91 13.02
CA PHE A 25 -15.99 -2.36 13.91
C PHE A 25 -16.86 -3.46 14.50
N GLN A 26 -17.37 -3.20 15.70
CA GLN A 26 -18.27 -4.10 16.39
C GLN A 26 -19.36 -3.31 17.13
N HIS A 27 -20.62 -3.59 16.83
CA HIS A 27 -21.74 -3.08 17.60
C HIS A 27 -21.92 -3.91 18.86
N VAL A 28 -21.84 -3.27 20.02
CA VAL A 28 -21.99 -3.93 21.31
C VAL A 28 -23.23 -3.38 22.01
N LYS A 29 -24.12 -4.29 22.38
CA LYS A 29 -25.31 -3.99 23.20
C LYS A 29 -25.16 -4.75 24.51
N PRO A 30 -24.59 -4.12 25.54
CA PRO A 30 -24.45 -4.78 26.85
C PRO A 30 -25.82 -5.01 27.47
N GLY A 31 -25.96 -6.05 28.29
CA GLY A 31 -27.19 -6.33 29.02
C GLY A 31 -27.54 -5.25 30.05
N LYS A 32 -26.54 -4.51 30.53
CA LYS A 32 -26.67 -3.30 31.36
C LYS A 32 -25.75 -2.22 30.80
N GLY A 33 -26.30 -1.05 30.56
CA GLY A 33 -25.57 0.11 30.02
C GLY A 33 -25.95 0.47 28.59
N ALA A 34 -25.38 1.57 28.08
CA ALA A 34 -25.64 2.08 26.74
C ALA A 34 -24.93 1.25 25.67
N ALA A 35 -25.56 1.12 24.50
CA ALA A 35 -24.92 0.54 23.33
C ALA A 35 -23.73 1.40 22.87
N PHE A 36 -22.69 0.76 22.35
CA PHE A 36 -21.54 1.44 21.78
C PHE A 36 -21.00 0.69 20.55
N VAL A 37 -20.20 1.40 19.74
CA VAL A 37 -19.51 0.85 18.59
C VAL A 37 -18.02 0.83 18.91
N ARG A 38 -17.47 -0.35 19.11
CA ARG A 38 -16.02 -0.53 19.23
C ARG A 38 -15.43 -0.45 17.83
N THR A 39 -14.54 0.52 17.63
CA THR A 39 -14.00 0.84 16.32
C THR A 39 -12.48 0.77 16.35
N LYS A 40 -11.91 -0.09 15.54
CA LYS A 40 -10.49 -0.09 15.22
C LYS A 40 -10.30 0.73 13.95
N MET A 41 -9.47 1.74 14.05
CA MET A 41 -9.27 2.70 12.97
C MET A 41 -7.81 2.98 12.73
N LYS A 42 -7.49 3.30 11.49
CA LYS A 42 -6.15 3.66 11.05
C LYS A 42 -6.12 5.13 10.66
N ASN A 43 -5.17 5.87 11.20
CA ASN A 43 -4.85 7.20 10.66
C ASN A 43 -4.20 7.01 9.30
N VAL A 44 -4.84 7.45 8.22
CA VAL A 44 -4.35 7.20 6.85
C VAL A 44 -3.08 7.99 6.52
N ILE A 45 -2.81 9.08 7.26
CA ILE A 45 -1.63 9.92 7.06
C ILE A 45 -0.42 9.35 7.81
N THR A 46 -0.58 8.99 9.07
CA THR A 46 0.52 8.51 9.94
C THR A 46 0.67 6.99 9.94
N GLY A 47 -0.38 6.25 9.53
CA GLY A 47 -0.41 4.79 9.59
C GLY A 47 -0.72 4.22 10.98
N ALA A 48 -0.83 5.05 12.00
CA ALA A 48 -1.12 4.61 13.37
C ALA A 48 -2.51 3.97 13.47
N VAL A 49 -2.58 2.84 14.16
CA VAL A 49 -3.84 2.12 14.40
C VAL A 49 -4.23 2.30 15.87
N THR A 50 -5.46 2.72 16.08
CA THR A 50 -6.05 2.93 17.41
C THR A 50 -7.42 2.26 17.52
N GLU A 51 -7.83 1.94 18.72
CA GLU A 51 -9.16 1.39 19.00
C GLU A 51 -9.90 2.33 19.98
N THR A 52 -11.12 2.70 19.63
CA THR A 52 -11.96 3.58 20.44
C THR A 52 -13.41 3.13 20.37
N SER A 53 -14.13 3.27 21.47
CA SER A 53 -15.56 3.01 21.53
C SER A 53 -16.34 4.32 21.38
N PHE A 54 -17.28 4.34 20.46
CA PHE A 54 -18.12 5.51 20.20
C PHE A 54 -19.57 5.23 20.54
N ASN A 55 -20.27 6.28 20.93
CA ASN A 55 -21.73 6.24 20.97
C ASN A 55 -22.24 6.04 19.52
N PRO A 56 -23.20 5.15 19.26
CA PRO A 56 -23.72 4.92 17.90
C PRO A 56 -24.27 6.20 17.22
N THR A 57 -24.70 7.16 17.98
CA THR A 57 -25.22 8.45 17.48
C THR A 57 -24.12 9.52 17.29
N ALA A 58 -22.87 9.25 17.70
CA ALA A 58 -21.76 10.16 17.47
C ALA A 58 -21.57 10.40 15.96
N LYS A 59 -21.45 11.67 15.58
CA LYS A 59 -21.35 12.10 14.18
C LYS A 59 -19.97 12.62 13.86
N PHE A 60 -19.49 12.27 12.68
CA PHE A 60 -18.20 12.68 12.15
C PHE A 60 -18.36 13.22 10.73
N GLU A 61 -17.50 14.15 10.35
CA GLU A 61 -17.43 14.60 8.96
C GLU A 61 -16.86 13.48 8.07
N ASN A 62 -17.45 13.32 6.90
CA ASN A 62 -16.88 12.43 5.91
C ASN A 62 -15.55 13.00 5.41
N ALA A 63 -14.54 12.14 5.30
CA ALA A 63 -13.27 12.50 4.69
C ALA A 63 -13.20 11.92 3.27
N THR A 64 -13.05 12.78 2.27
CA THR A 64 -12.86 12.36 0.89
C THR A 64 -11.38 12.33 0.57
N VAL A 65 -10.88 11.14 0.25
CA VAL A 65 -9.52 10.93 -0.22
C VAL A 65 -9.52 10.96 -1.75
N ASP A 66 -8.71 11.85 -2.33
CA ASP A 66 -8.52 11.92 -3.77
C ASP A 66 -7.54 10.83 -4.21
N ARG A 67 -7.91 10.12 -5.27
CA ARG A 67 -7.11 9.08 -5.91
C ARG A 67 -6.83 9.47 -7.34
N ARG A 68 -5.55 9.58 -7.70
CA ARG A 68 -5.14 9.90 -9.07
C ARG A 68 -4.15 8.85 -9.57
N SER A 69 -4.34 8.40 -10.81
CA SER A 69 -3.34 7.59 -11.49
C SER A 69 -2.25 8.50 -12.03
N MET A 70 -1.01 8.30 -11.59
CA MET A 70 0.15 9.09 -11.99
C MET A 70 1.30 8.17 -12.37
N GLU A 71 2.08 8.59 -13.35
CA GLU A 71 3.23 7.84 -13.83
C GLU A 71 4.49 8.22 -13.05
N TYR A 72 5.18 7.23 -12.48
CA TYR A 72 6.48 7.48 -11.86
C TYR A 72 7.51 7.86 -12.92
N SER A 73 8.10 9.03 -12.77
CA SER A 73 9.03 9.60 -13.74
C SER A 73 10.49 9.38 -13.35
N TYR A 74 10.93 9.95 -12.25
CA TYR A 74 12.31 9.84 -11.77
C TYR A 74 12.42 10.20 -10.28
N GLU A 75 13.58 9.88 -9.71
CA GLU A 75 13.98 10.31 -8.35
C GLU A 75 15.13 11.29 -8.45
N ASP A 76 15.07 12.34 -7.66
CA ASP A 76 16.16 13.30 -7.48
C ASP A 76 16.21 13.79 -6.04
N SER A 77 17.35 13.61 -5.40
CA SER A 77 17.65 14.15 -4.06
C SER A 77 16.63 13.78 -2.98
N GLY A 78 16.10 12.55 -3.03
CA GLY A 78 15.11 12.04 -2.09
C GLY A 78 13.68 12.44 -2.40
N LEU A 79 13.44 13.09 -3.53
CA LEU A 79 12.11 13.39 -4.05
C LEU A 79 11.80 12.48 -5.24
N TYR A 80 10.62 11.89 -5.22
CA TYR A 80 10.11 11.05 -6.31
C TYR A 80 9.08 11.83 -7.10
N TYR A 81 9.31 11.96 -8.39
CA TYR A 81 8.46 12.77 -9.27
C TYR A 81 7.47 11.90 -10.01
N PHE A 82 6.20 12.23 -9.84
CA PHE A 82 5.08 11.58 -10.50
C PHE A 82 4.45 12.54 -11.50
N MET A 83 4.24 12.06 -12.72
CA MET A 83 3.65 12.85 -13.79
C MET A 83 2.17 12.55 -13.94
N ASP A 84 1.35 13.60 -13.96
CA ASP A 84 -0.06 13.50 -14.32
C ASP A 84 -0.17 13.20 -15.83
N PRO A 85 -0.83 12.11 -16.24
CA PRO A 85 -0.91 11.72 -17.65
C PRO A 85 -1.77 12.66 -18.50
N GLU A 86 -2.61 13.48 -17.86
CA GLU A 86 -3.48 14.43 -18.57
C GLU A 86 -2.82 15.81 -18.72
N THR A 87 -2.20 16.31 -17.67
CA THR A 87 -1.61 17.65 -17.64
C THR A 87 -0.12 17.68 -17.91
N TYR A 88 0.56 16.53 -17.80
CA TYR A 88 2.02 16.36 -17.86
C TYR A 88 2.78 17.14 -16.78
N GLU A 89 2.09 17.59 -15.76
CA GLU A 89 2.70 18.22 -14.59
C GLU A 89 3.36 17.18 -13.70
N LEU A 90 4.54 17.56 -13.19
CA LEU A 90 5.30 16.72 -12.25
C LEU A 90 4.98 17.15 -10.82
N GLU A 91 4.63 16.17 -9.99
CA GLU A 91 4.39 16.37 -8.56
C GLU A 91 5.47 15.66 -7.75
N PRO A 92 6.24 16.40 -6.92
CA PRO A 92 7.24 15.80 -6.07
C PRO A 92 6.60 15.13 -4.85
N VAL A 93 7.07 13.94 -4.54
CA VAL A 93 6.63 13.15 -3.38
C VAL A 93 7.85 12.81 -2.53
N ASP A 94 7.79 13.13 -1.24
CA ASP A 94 8.86 12.83 -0.30
C ASP A 94 8.94 11.32 -0.02
N THR A 95 10.16 10.83 0.21
CA THR A 95 10.42 9.42 0.53
C THR A 95 9.58 8.91 1.70
N SER A 96 9.27 9.76 2.69
CA SER A 96 8.46 9.39 3.87
C SER A 96 7.02 8.97 3.53
N VAL A 97 6.52 9.38 2.38
CA VAL A 97 5.16 9.03 1.90
C VAL A 97 5.11 7.64 1.25
N LEU A 98 6.26 7.16 0.80
CA LEU A 98 6.37 5.89 0.09
C LEU A 98 6.39 4.72 1.07
N SER A 99 5.66 3.66 0.74
CA SER A 99 5.66 2.40 1.49
C SER A 99 6.77 1.48 0.99
N ASP A 100 7.06 0.42 1.77
CA ASP A 100 8.12 -0.54 1.45
C ASP A 100 7.94 -1.21 0.09
N ASN A 101 6.71 -1.42 -0.36
CA ASN A 101 6.40 -2.02 -1.66
C ASN A 101 6.74 -1.12 -2.87
N PHE A 102 7.08 0.15 -2.66
CA PHE A 102 7.56 1.02 -3.73
C PHE A 102 8.89 0.53 -4.33
N LYS A 103 9.64 -0.29 -3.62
CA LYS A 103 10.87 -0.94 -4.13
C LYS A 103 10.67 -1.77 -5.41
N PHE A 104 9.43 -2.12 -5.74
CA PHE A 104 9.08 -2.84 -6.98
C PHE A 104 8.71 -1.91 -8.14
N VAL A 105 8.65 -0.62 -7.92
CA VAL A 105 8.26 0.36 -8.94
C VAL A 105 9.49 0.84 -9.70
N LYS A 106 9.44 0.75 -11.01
CA LYS A 106 10.41 1.37 -11.92
C LYS A 106 9.80 2.53 -12.68
N GLU A 107 10.65 3.33 -13.30
CA GLU A 107 10.23 4.46 -14.14
C GLU A 107 9.17 4.04 -15.18
N ASN A 108 8.24 4.93 -15.44
CA ASN A 108 7.09 4.78 -16.33
C ASN A 108 5.98 3.83 -15.84
N MET A 109 6.08 3.27 -14.65
CA MET A 109 4.97 2.56 -14.04
C MET A 109 3.92 3.52 -13.51
N VAL A 110 2.64 3.17 -13.71
CA VAL A 110 1.50 3.95 -13.20
C VAL A 110 1.17 3.50 -11.79
N CYS A 111 1.21 4.48 -10.86
CA CYS A 111 0.84 4.28 -9.47
C CYS A 111 -0.44 5.05 -9.14
N THR A 112 -1.12 4.69 -8.06
CA THR A 112 -2.22 5.48 -7.51
C THR A 112 -1.70 6.40 -6.41
N VAL A 113 -1.79 7.70 -6.64
CA VAL A 113 -1.39 8.72 -5.66
C VAL A 113 -2.60 9.15 -4.86
N LEU A 114 -2.51 9.02 -3.54
CA LEU A 114 -3.56 9.36 -2.60
C LEU A 114 -3.26 10.71 -1.96
N SER A 115 -4.23 11.60 -2.00
CA SER A 115 -4.11 12.93 -1.38
C SER A 115 -5.36 13.30 -0.59
N TYR A 116 -5.17 14.16 0.40
CA TYR A 116 -6.25 14.73 1.19
C TYR A 116 -6.02 16.24 1.31
N LYS A 117 -7.03 17.03 0.89
CA LYS A 117 -6.93 18.49 0.85
C LYS A 117 -5.66 19.00 0.13
N GLY A 118 -5.32 18.36 -1.00
CA GLY A 118 -4.18 18.72 -1.83
C GLY A 118 -2.82 18.22 -1.33
N LYS A 119 -2.75 17.52 -0.19
CA LYS A 119 -1.52 16.94 0.34
C LYS A 119 -1.46 15.46 0.06
N VAL A 120 -0.42 15.03 -0.66
CA VAL A 120 -0.14 13.60 -0.90
C VAL A 120 0.30 12.95 0.41
N PHE A 121 -0.31 11.83 0.76
CA PHE A 121 0.04 11.06 1.96
C PHE A 121 0.38 9.61 1.68
N SER A 122 0.09 9.09 0.49
CA SER A 122 0.40 7.72 0.12
C SER A 122 0.52 7.54 -1.39
N VAL A 123 1.32 6.58 -1.80
CA VAL A 123 1.44 6.12 -3.18
C VAL A 123 1.25 4.61 -3.17
N GLU A 124 0.26 4.13 -3.90
CA GLU A 124 -0.01 2.71 -4.07
C GLU A 124 0.57 2.23 -5.41
N PRO A 125 1.57 1.33 -5.41
CA PRO A 125 2.06 0.69 -6.62
C PRO A 125 0.98 -0.14 -7.31
N PRO A 126 1.11 -0.45 -8.61
CA PRO A 126 0.27 -1.45 -9.23
C PRO A 126 0.39 -2.78 -8.47
N PHE A 127 -0.70 -3.54 -8.38
CA PHE A 127 -0.70 -4.81 -7.64
C PHE A 127 0.25 -5.84 -8.23
N PHE A 128 0.42 -5.82 -9.54
CA PHE A 128 1.28 -6.73 -10.26
C PHE A 128 2.26 -5.97 -11.13
N VAL A 129 3.51 -6.38 -11.06
CA VAL A 129 4.59 -5.81 -11.88
C VAL A 129 5.40 -6.91 -12.53
N GLU A 130 6.00 -6.58 -13.66
CA GLU A 130 6.94 -7.45 -14.37
C GLU A 130 8.32 -6.83 -14.30
N LEU A 131 9.26 -7.54 -13.68
CA LEU A 131 10.62 -7.07 -13.45
C LEU A 131 11.64 -8.14 -13.88
N GLN A 132 12.78 -7.67 -14.37
CA GLN A 132 13.88 -8.54 -14.75
C GLN A 132 14.69 -8.94 -13.51
N VAL A 133 15.03 -10.22 -13.43
CA VAL A 133 16.01 -10.73 -12.47
C VAL A 133 17.40 -10.36 -12.96
N THR A 134 18.13 -9.58 -12.17
CA THR A 134 19.50 -9.17 -12.50
C THR A 134 20.55 -10.08 -11.91
N GLU A 135 20.27 -10.66 -10.75
CA GLU A 135 21.19 -11.53 -10.02
C GLU A 135 20.42 -12.59 -9.24
N THR A 136 20.88 -13.83 -9.30
CA THR A 136 20.38 -14.94 -8.49
C THR A 136 21.42 -16.05 -8.46
N ASP A 137 21.38 -16.86 -7.41
CA ASP A 137 22.26 -18.01 -7.29
C ASP A 137 21.88 -19.13 -8.26
N PRO A 138 22.82 -19.99 -8.64
CA PRO A 138 22.50 -21.20 -9.39
C PRO A 138 21.55 -22.10 -8.58
N GLY A 139 20.51 -22.62 -9.25
CA GLY A 139 19.57 -23.55 -8.65
C GLY A 139 20.15 -24.95 -8.56
N PHE A 140 20.71 -25.33 -7.41
CA PHE A 140 21.14 -26.71 -7.18
C PHE A 140 20.00 -27.52 -6.56
N ALA A 141 19.58 -28.56 -7.26
CA ALA A 141 18.63 -29.57 -6.78
C ALA A 141 19.31 -30.59 -5.84
N GLY A 142 20.19 -30.09 -4.96
CA GLY A 142 20.95 -30.96 -4.05
C GLY A 142 20.69 -30.63 -2.59
N ASN A 143 20.21 -31.58 -1.86
CA ASN A 143 20.22 -31.70 -0.39
C ASN A 143 19.15 -31.02 0.42
N THR A 144 18.10 -30.40 -0.10
CA THR A 144 17.01 -29.98 0.78
C THR A 144 15.67 -30.20 0.10
N ALA A 145 15.01 -31.24 0.48
CA ALA A 145 13.60 -31.49 0.18
C ALA A 145 12.65 -30.33 0.66
N THR A 146 13.21 -29.30 1.29
CA THR A 146 12.47 -28.20 1.91
C THR A 146 12.70 -26.85 1.28
N ASN A 147 13.80 -26.61 0.54
CA ASN A 147 14.08 -25.34 -0.11
C ASN A 147 13.81 -25.42 -1.61
N THR A 148 12.58 -25.05 -1.98
CA THR A 148 12.17 -24.97 -3.40
C THR A 148 12.39 -23.57 -3.98
N THR A 149 12.89 -22.62 -3.21
CA THR A 149 13.12 -21.24 -3.60
C THR A 149 14.54 -20.78 -3.29
N LYS A 150 14.98 -19.73 -3.99
CA LYS A 150 16.26 -19.05 -3.78
C LYS A 150 16.08 -17.54 -3.84
N PRO A 151 16.99 -16.74 -3.25
CA PRO A 151 16.94 -15.30 -3.36
C PRO A 151 17.29 -14.85 -4.79
N ALA A 152 16.64 -13.78 -5.24
CA ALA A 152 16.92 -13.12 -6.50
C ALA A 152 16.83 -11.60 -6.32
N THR A 153 17.75 -10.89 -6.97
CA THR A 153 17.73 -9.43 -7.04
C THR A 153 17.10 -9.00 -8.36
N LEU A 154 16.18 -8.05 -8.26
CA LEU A 154 15.46 -7.50 -9.40
C LEU A 154 16.13 -6.22 -9.93
N GLU A 155 15.76 -5.81 -11.13
CA GLU A 155 16.28 -4.60 -11.77
C GLU A 155 16.07 -3.31 -10.96
N THR A 156 15.08 -3.27 -10.06
CA THR A 156 14.84 -2.17 -9.13
C THR A 156 15.72 -2.20 -7.88
N GLY A 157 16.53 -3.24 -7.72
CA GLY A 157 17.33 -3.48 -6.50
C GLY A 157 16.56 -4.25 -5.42
N ALA A 158 15.28 -4.52 -5.60
CA ALA A 158 14.49 -5.30 -4.66
C ALA A 158 14.91 -6.77 -4.67
N GLU A 159 14.88 -7.41 -3.51
CA GLU A 159 15.19 -8.83 -3.35
C GLU A 159 13.92 -9.61 -3.04
N ILE A 160 13.72 -10.72 -3.76
CA ILE A 160 12.59 -11.63 -3.57
C ILE A 160 13.05 -13.09 -3.59
N LYS A 161 12.16 -13.98 -3.22
CA LYS A 161 12.36 -15.42 -3.40
C LYS A 161 11.73 -15.89 -4.69
N VAL A 162 12.48 -16.65 -5.47
CA VAL A 162 12.03 -17.22 -6.75
C VAL A 162 12.26 -18.73 -6.77
N PRO A 163 11.53 -19.49 -7.62
CA PRO A 163 11.82 -20.90 -7.82
C PRO A 163 13.25 -21.14 -8.29
N LEU A 164 13.79 -22.32 -8.01
CA LEU A 164 15.19 -22.67 -8.32
C LEU A 164 15.54 -22.60 -9.81
N PHE A 165 14.55 -22.74 -10.70
CA PHE A 165 14.74 -22.72 -12.15
C PHE A 165 14.88 -21.32 -12.77
N ILE A 166 14.63 -20.25 -11.99
CA ILE A 166 14.77 -18.89 -12.49
C ILE A 166 16.25 -18.54 -12.64
N GLU A 167 16.59 -17.95 -13.79
CA GLU A 167 17.94 -17.53 -14.12
C GLU A 167 18.04 -16.01 -14.29
N PRO A 168 19.25 -15.42 -14.15
CA PRO A 168 19.47 -14.01 -14.45
C PRO A 168 19.03 -13.67 -15.89
N GLY A 169 18.40 -12.51 -16.06
CA GLY A 169 17.86 -12.06 -17.33
C GLY A 169 16.39 -12.43 -17.60
N GLU A 170 15.83 -13.32 -16.82
CA GLU A 170 14.41 -13.68 -16.94
C GLU A 170 13.50 -12.59 -16.38
N MET A 171 12.36 -12.39 -17.03
CA MET A 171 11.28 -11.53 -16.55
C MET A 171 10.36 -12.33 -15.65
N VAL A 172 10.01 -11.75 -14.50
CA VAL A 172 9.13 -12.39 -13.52
C VAL A 172 8.00 -11.46 -13.14
N LYS A 173 6.84 -12.03 -12.91
CA LYS A 173 5.66 -11.33 -12.42
C LYS A 173 5.58 -11.45 -10.90
N ILE A 174 5.34 -10.33 -10.25
CA ILE A 174 5.39 -10.19 -8.79
C ILE A 174 4.10 -9.54 -8.30
N ASP A 175 3.57 -10.03 -7.19
CA ASP A 175 2.54 -9.34 -6.41
C ASP A 175 3.23 -8.33 -5.47
N THR A 176 3.05 -7.04 -5.74
CA THR A 176 3.70 -5.99 -4.94
C THR A 176 3.17 -5.89 -3.51
N ARG A 177 1.95 -6.39 -3.26
CA ARG A 177 1.34 -6.37 -1.93
C ARG A 177 2.02 -7.32 -0.96
N THR A 178 2.50 -8.45 -1.46
CA THR A 178 3.15 -9.51 -0.68
C THR A 178 4.65 -9.61 -0.94
N GLY A 179 5.12 -9.11 -2.09
CA GLY A 179 6.49 -9.29 -2.55
C GLY A 179 6.78 -10.69 -3.12
N GLU A 180 5.73 -11.45 -3.42
CA GLU A 180 5.85 -12.83 -3.87
C GLU A 180 5.94 -12.96 -5.39
N TYR A 181 6.80 -13.88 -5.83
CA TYR A 181 6.86 -14.35 -7.21
C TYR A 181 5.55 -15.07 -7.56
N LEU A 182 4.99 -14.77 -8.72
CA LEU A 182 3.78 -15.40 -9.23
C LEU A 182 4.07 -16.34 -10.42
N SER A 183 4.79 -15.85 -11.40
CA SER A 183 5.09 -16.59 -12.62
C SER A 183 6.26 -15.96 -13.39
N ARG A 184 6.76 -16.67 -14.40
CA ARG A 184 7.52 -16.03 -15.48
C ARG A 184 6.59 -15.09 -16.25
N ALA A 185 7.13 -13.96 -16.69
CA ALA A 185 6.41 -12.99 -17.51
C ALA A 185 6.69 -13.22 -19.00
#